data_004fbd071838e091689daa89f08ec84c
#
_entry.id   004fbd071838e091689daa89f08ec84c
#
_cell.length_a   1.000
_cell.length_b   1.000
_cell.length_c   1.000
_cell.angle_alpha   90.00
_cell.angle_beta   90.00
_cell.angle_gamma   90.00
#
_symmetry.space_group_name_H-M   'P 1'
#
loop_
_entity.id
_entity.type
_entity.pdbx_description
1 polymer ?
#
loop_
_entity_poly.entity_id
_entity_poly.type
_entity_poly.pdbx_seq_one_letter_code
_entity_poly.pdbx_strand_id
1 'polypeptide(L)'
;FENGWEDKEFIRQRVYGMEDVMDEVKRWTPEETERVTGVPGSQLKRVAMIMANNRPGTFIWCMGGTQHTNGNNNTRAYCALQLALGNMGTSGGGANIFRGHCNVQGATDFCVLSHSLPGYYGLSAGAWKHWARVWGEDIDWLKSRFASIKGSDGKNKSLMNLKGIPV
;
A
#
# COMPACT_ATOMS: atom_id res chain seq x y z
N PHE A 1 -12.51 -19.99 -2.37
CA PHE A 1 -13.96 -20.00 -2.11
C PHE A 1 -14.61 -21.32 -2.58
N GLU A 2 -14.31 -21.85 -3.74
CA GLU A 2 -14.90 -23.10 -4.27
C GLU A 2 -14.79 -24.29 -3.31
N ASN A 3 -13.75 -24.36 -2.51
CA ASN A 3 -13.50 -25.43 -1.55
C ASN A 3 -13.96 -25.09 -0.12
N GLY A 4 -14.56 -23.91 0.09
CA GLY A 4 -14.99 -23.45 1.41
C GLY A 4 -13.83 -23.25 2.39
N TRP A 5 -12.66 -22.85 1.89
CA TRP A 5 -11.45 -22.65 2.71
C TRP A 5 -11.38 -21.26 3.34
N GLU A 6 -12.27 -20.36 2.97
CA GLU A 6 -12.38 -19.05 3.60
C GLU A 6 -12.82 -19.13 5.07
N ASP A 7 -12.47 -18.12 5.85
CA ASP A 7 -12.98 -17.98 7.21
C ASP A 7 -14.31 -17.21 7.19
N LYS A 8 -15.39 -17.94 7.06
CA LYS A 8 -16.75 -17.37 6.94
C LYS A 8 -17.15 -16.53 8.14
N GLU A 9 -16.74 -16.94 9.35
CA GLU A 9 -17.09 -16.19 10.55
C GLU A 9 -16.30 -14.89 10.66
N PHE A 10 -15.01 -14.92 10.36
CA PHE A 10 -14.19 -13.71 10.28
C PHE A 10 -14.75 -12.74 9.23
N ILE A 11 -15.07 -13.25 8.03
CA ILE A 11 -15.65 -12.43 6.95
C ILE A 11 -16.93 -11.78 7.43
N ARG A 12 -17.85 -12.55 7.99
CA ARG A 12 -19.14 -12.05 8.49
C ARG A 12 -18.99 -10.95 9.54
N GLN A 13 -17.98 -11.06 10.42
CA GLN A 13 -17.82 -10.12 11.54
C GLN A 13 -16.98 -8.90 11.19
N ARG A 14 -16.04 -9.04 10.28
CA ARG A 14 -14.93 -8.08 10.15
C ARG A 14 -14.71 -7.56 8.74
N VAL A 15 -15.34 -8.11 7.72
CA VAL A 15 -15.08 -7.76 6.34
C VAL A 15 -16.34 -7.24 5.66
N TYR A 16 -16.23 -6.10 5.02
CA TYR A 16 -17.25 -5.52 4.18
C TYR A 16 -16.89 -5.73 2.70
N GLY A 17 -17.88 -6.09 1.87
CA GLY A 17 -17.71 -6.19 0.41
C GLY A 17 -16.93 -7.42 -0.07
N MET A 18 -16.85 -8.50 0.73
CA MET A 18 -16.20 -9.74 0.28
C MET A 18 -16.97 -10.40 -0.85
N GLU A 19 -18.26 -10.21 -0.92
CA GLU A 19 -19.14 -10.72 -1.98
C GLU A 19 -18.71 -10.20 -3.36
N ASP A 20 -18.35 -8.93 -3.46
CA ASP A 20 -17.85 -8.33 -4.70
C ASP A 20 -16.52 -8.97 -5.14
N VAL A 21 -15.65 -9.28 -4.17
CA VAL A 21 -14.40 -10.01 -4.44
C VAL A 21 -14.69 -11.42 -4.90
N MET A 22 -15.63 -12.11 -4.26
CA MET A 22 -16.01 -13.47 -4.64
C MET A 22 -16.58 -13.53 -6.06
N ASP A 23 -17.35 -12.53 -6.46
CA ASP A 23 -17.90 -12.44 -7.81
C ASP A 23 -16.82 -12.13 -8.85
N GLU A 24 -15.92 -11.20 -8.54
CA GLU A 24 -14.82 -10.84 -9.44
C GLU A 24 -13.86 -12.00 -9.71
N VAL A 25 -13.53 -12.80 -8.69
CA VAL A 25 -12.58 -13.89 -8.85
C VAL A 25 -13.15 -15.11 -9.58
N LYS A 26 -14.45 -15.22 -9.77
CA LYS A 26 -15.07 -16.34 -10.51
C LYS A 26 -14.54 -16.49 -11.94
N ARG A 27 -14.20 -15.41 -12.59
CA ARG A 27 -13.62 -15.41 -13.94
C ARG A 27 -12.17 -15.90 -13.98
N TRP A 28 -11.49 -15.90 -12.85
CA TRP A 28 -10.09 -16.27 -12.72
C TRP A 28 -9.95 -17.74 -12.34
N THR A 29 -10.38 -18.62 -13.25
CA THR A 29 -10.18 -20.06 -13.05
C THR A 29 -8.69 -20.41 -13.07
N PRO A 30 -8.28 -21.55 -12.51
CA PRO A 30 -6.88 -21.98 -12.58
C PRO A 30 -6.33 -22.00 -14.02
N GLU A 31 -7.16 -22.40 -14.98
CA GLU A 31 -6.79 -22.47 -16.41
C GLU A 31 -6.61 -21.06 -17.00
N GLU A 32 -7.52 -20.14 -16.69
CA GLU A 32 -7.41 -18.76 -17.14
C GLU A 32 -6.21 -18.05 -16.48
N THR A 33 -5.98 -18.32 -15.21
CA THR A 33 -4.82 -17.78 -14.50
C THR A 33 -3.51 -18.31 -15.11
N GLU A 34 -3.43 -19.59 -15.42
CA GLU A 34 -2.29 -20.20 -16.11
C GLU A 34 -2.07 -19.56 -17.48
N ARG A 35 -3.13 -19.39 -18.26
CA ARG A 35 -3.06 -18.73 -19.57
C ARG A 35 -2.47 -17.33 -19.52
N VAL A 36 -2.84 -16.55 -18.50
CA VAL A 36 -2.41 -15.14 -18.37
C VAL A 36 -1.03 -15.02 -17.74
N THR A 37 -0.74 -15.84 -16.73
CA THR A 37 0.48 -15.70 -15.90
C THR A 37 1.59 -16.68 -16.23
N GLY A 38 1.29 -17.77 -16.90
CA GLY A 38 2.19 -18.90 -17.12
C GLY A 38 2.41 -19.77 -15.87
N VAL A 39 1.74 -19.49 -14.76
CA VAL A 39 1.82 -20.31 -13.55
C VAL A 39 0.85 -21.48 -13.66
N PRO A 40 1.32 -22.74 -13.58
CA PRO A 40 0.44 -23.90 -13.70
C PRO A 40 -0.71 -23.87 -12.69
N GLY A 41 -1.94 -24.10 -13.17
CA GLY A 41 -3.14 -24.09 -12.32
C GLY A 41 -3.07 -25.11 -11.16
N SER A 42 -2.35 -26.22 -11.36
CA SER A 42 -2.09 -27.19 -10.29
C SER A 42 -1.22 -26.62 -9.15
N GLN A 43 -0.25 -25.77 -9.48
CA GLN A 43 0.55 -25.07 -8.47
C GLN A 43 -0.29 -24.04 -7.72
N LEU A 44 -1.15 -23.30 -8.42
CA LEU A 44 -2.07 -22.36 -7.80
C LEU A 44 -2.97 -23.05 -6.76
N LYS A 45 -3.58 -24.17 -7.13
CA LYS A 45 -4.41 -24.99 -6.22
C LYS A 45 -3.61 -25.49 -5.02
N ARG A 46 -2.39 -25.97 -5.24
CA ARG A 46 -1.49 -26.43 -4.17
C ARG A 46 -1.16 -25.31 -3.18
N VAL A 47 -0.80 -24.12 -3.67
CA VAL A 47 -0.49 -22.98 -2.81
C VAL A 47 -1.72 -22.54 -2.01
N ALA A 48 -2.88 -22.46 -2.64
CA ALA A 48 -4.13 -22.13 -1.96
C ALA A 48 -4.46 -23.13 -0.84
N MET A 49 -4.28 -24.42 -1.09
CA MET A 49 -4.48 -25.47 -0.08
C MET A 49 -3.47 -25.33 1.10
N ILE A 50 -2.20 -25.08 0.81
CA ILE A 50 -1.18 -24.89 1.84
C ILE A 50 -1.55 -23.70 2.74
N MET A 51 -1.93 -22.58 2.13
CA MET A 51 -2.31 -21.36 2.86
C MET A 51 -3.57 -21.59 3.73
N ALA A 52 -4.55 -22.30 3.20
CA ALA A 52 -5.79 -22.59 3.92
C ALA A 52 -5.57 -23.50 5.12
N ASN A 53 -4.68 -24.49 5.01
CA ASN A 53 -4.44 -25.50 6.04
C ASN A 53 -3.37 -25.10 7.08
N ASN A 54 -2.64 -24.02 6.84
CA ASN A 54 -1.57 -23.55 7.72
C ASN A 54 -1.83 -22.13 8.20
N ARG A 55 -2.95 -21.92 8.85
CA ARG A 55 -3.33 -20.65 9.46
C ARG A 55 -2.94 -20.60 10.94
N PRO A 56 -2.56 -19.43 11.49
CA PRO A 56 -2.43 -18.15 10.79
C PRO A 56 -1.18 -18.08 9.91
N GLY A 57 -1.30 -17.40 8.76
CA GLY A 57 -0.20 -17.18 7.84
C GLY A 57 0.03 -15.70 7.56
N THR A 58 1.27 -15.34 7.27
CA THR A 58 1.62 -13.96 6.94
C THR A 58 1.99 -13.80 5.47
N PHE A 59 1.50 -12.74 4.83
CA PHE A 59 1.96 -12.32 3.51
C PHE A 59 3.09 -11.31 3.66
N ILE A 60 4.20 -11.58 3.00
CA ILE A 60 5.36 -10.69 3.02
C ILE A 60 5.71 -10.29 1.60
N TRP A 61 5.86 -9.01 1.35
CA TRP A 61 6.31 -8.50 0.06
C TRP A 61 7.16 -7.24 0.21
N CYS A 62 7.79 -6.87 -0.89
CA CYS A 62 8.57 -5.65 -1.02
C CYS A 62 8.16 -4.90 -2.29
N MET A 63 9.10 -4.15 -2.87
CA MET A 63 8.88 -3.35 -4.05
C MET A 63 8.50 -4.18 -5.29
N GLY A 64 8.92 -5.45 -5.37
CA GLY A 64 8.52 -6.33 -6.47
C GLY A 64 7.02 -6.56 -6.59
N GLY A 65 6.25 -6.45 -5.49
CA GLY A 65 4.79 -6.49 -5.51
C GLY A 65 4.13 -5.14 -5.77
N THR A 66 4.82 -4.03 -5.49
CA THR A 66 4.23 -2.68 -5.49
C THR A 66 4.71 -1.78 -6.62
N GLN A 67 5.92 -1.96 -7.14
CA GLN A 67 6.49 -1.12 -8.21
C GLN A 67 6.02 -1.57 -9.60
N HIS A 68 4.73 -1.60 -9.77
CA HIS A 68 4.04 -1.89 -11.02
C HIS A 68 2.96 -0.86 -11.28
N THR A 69 2.55 -0.70 -12.52
CA THR A 69 1.40 0.15 -12.89
C THR A 69 0.16 -0.18 -12.04
N ASN A 70 -0.04 -1.46 -11.72
CA ASN A 70 -1.14 -1.96 -10.89
C ASN A 70 -0.74 -2.26 -9.44
N GLY A 71 0.34 -1.67 -8.92
CA GLY A 71 0.88 -1.96 -7.58
C GLY A 71 -0.13 -1.81 -6.45
N ASN A 72 -1.01 -0.81 -6.52
CA ASN A 72 -2.09 -0.64 -5.55
C ASN A 72 -3.07 -1.83 -5.56
N ASN A 73 -3.41 -2.34 -6.74
CA ASN A 73 -4.31 -3.48 -6.88
C ASN A 73 -3.65 -4.78 -6.41
N ASN A 74 -2.35 -4.96 -6.67
CA ASN A 74 -1.59 -6.08 -6.12
C ASN A 74 -1.64 -6.09 -4.59
N THR A 75 -1.36 -4.94 -3.98
CA THR A 75 -1.42 -4.80 -2.51
C THR A 75 -2.81 -5.09 -1.96
N ARG A 76 -3.86 -4.57 -2.62
CA ARG A 76 -5.25 -4.87 -2.24
C ARG A 76 -5.57 -6.36 -2.35
N ALA A 77 -5.10 -7.03 -3.40
CA ALA A 77 -5.31 -8.47 -3.58
C ALA A 77 -4.65 -9.28 -2.46
N TYR A 78 -3.42 -8.94 -2.05
CA TYR A 78 -2.76 -9.59 -0.91
C TYR A 78 -3.55 -9.40 0.39
N CYS A 79 -4.01 -8.19 0.65
CA CYS A 79 -4.83 -7.90 1.82
C CYS A 79 -6.19 -8.62 1.77
N ALA A 80 -6.86 -8.63 0.63
CA ALA A 80 -8.14 -9.33 0.45
C ALA A 80 -8.00 -10.84 0.70
N LEU A 81 -6.92 -11.45 0.24
CA LEU A 81 -6.64 -12.87 0.51
C LEU A 81 -6.43 -13.14 2.00
N GLN A 82 -5.70 -12.26 2.70
CA GLN A 82 -5.50 -12.38 4.15
C GLN A 82 -6.80 -12.18 4.93
N LEU A 83 -7.67 -11.29 4.48
CA LEU A 83 -9.02 -11.12 5.05
C LEU A 83 -9.90 -12.35 4.81
N ALA A 84 -9.85 -12.92 3.60
CA ALA A 84 -10.59 -14.14 3.27
C ALA A 84 -10.18 -15.34 4.13
N LEU A 85 -8.90 -15.42 4.49
CA LEU A 85 -8.36 -16.50 5.33
C LEU A 85 -8.46 -16.24 6.84
N GLY A 86 -8.96 -15.06 7.26
CA GLY A 86 -9.07 -14.71 8.68
C GLY A 86 -7.71 -14.47 9.37
N ASN A 87 -6.67 -14.15 8.62
CA ASN A 87 -5.31 -14.00 9.14
C ASN A 87 -5.01 -12.62 9.74
N MET A 88 -5.91 -11.64 9.57
CA MET A 88 -5.69 -10.28 10.05
C MET A 88 -6.01 -10.13 11.53
N GLY A 89 -5.12 -9.49 12.28
CA GLY A 89 -5.30 -9.27 13.72
C GLY A 89 -4.97 -10.47 14.61
N THR A 90 -4.35 -11.50 14.05
CA THR A 90 -3.90 -12.69 14.78
C THR A 90 -2.38 -12.75 14.82
N SER A 91 -1.81 -13.12 15.96
CA SER A 91 -0.35 -13.29 16.08
C SER A 91 0.17 -14.33 15.08
N GLY A 92 1.18 -13.95 14.31
CA GLY A 92 1.73 -14.77 13.20
C GLY A 92 0.98 -14.64 11.89
N GLY A 93 -0.13 -13.89 11.85
CA GLY A 93 -0.87 -13.57 10.63
C GLY A 93 -0.58 -12.16 10.12
N GLY A 94 -1.28 -11.76 9.08
CA GLY A 94 -1.32 -10.40 8.56
C GLY A 94 -0.54 -10.16 7.27
N ALA A 95 -0.40 -8.89 6.95
CA ALA A 95 0.26 -8.40 5.75
C ALA A 95 1.45 -7.54 6.15
N ASN A 96 2.65 -7.92 5.74
CA ASN A 96 3.89 -7.28 6.15
C ASN A 96 4.71 -6.83 4.95
N ILE A 97 5.21 -5.60 5.01
CA ILE A 97 5.99 -5.00 3.93
C ILE A 97 7.42 -4.79 4.42
N PHE A 98 8.38 -5.55 3.89
CA PHE A 98 9.79 -5.39 4.22
C PHE A 98 10.45 -4.21 3.51
N ARG A 99 9.73 -3.59 2.59
CA ARG A 99 10.22 -2.49 1.78
C ARG A 99 11.36 -2.92 0.86
N GLY A 100 12.51 -2.32 0.85
CA GLY A 100 13.64 -2.71 0.00
C GLY A 100 14.97 -2.38 0.64
N HIS A 101 15.05 -1.26 1.32
CA HIS A 101 16.25 -0.82 2.02
C HIS A 101 16.07 -0.87 3.52
N CYS A 102 17.18 -0.88 4.25
CA CYS A 102 17.18 -0.83 5.70
C CYS A 102 16.49 0.45 6.19
N ASN A 103 15.57 0.26 7.12
CA ASN A 103 14.87 1.35 7.81
C ASN A 103 14.15 2.38 6.90
N VAL A 104 13.59 1.93 5.79
CA VAL A 104 12.79 2.81 4.91
C VAL A 104 11.61 3.44 5.67
N GLN A 105 10.99 2.68 6.56
CA GLN A 105 9.92 3.19 7.42
C GLN A 105 10.40 4.36 8.27
N GLY A 106 11.50 4.20 8.98
CA GLY A 106 12.07 5.27 9.80
C GLY A 106 12.50 6.46 8.98
N ALA A 107 13.11 6.26 7.81
CA ALA A 107 13.46 7.33 6.89
C ALA A 107 12.21 8.12 6.45
N THR A 108 11.11 7.44 6.18
CA THR A 108 9.84 8.07 5.83
C THR A 108 9.27 8.86 7.01
N ASP A 109 9.33 8.31 8.23
CA ASP A 109 8.84 8.96 9.46
C ASP A 109 9.64 10.24 9.78
N PHE A 110 10.95 10.22 9.53
CA PHE A 110 11.83 11.39 9.66
C PHE A 110 11.79 12.33 8.46
N CYS A 111 10.97 12.03 7.46
CA CYS A 111 10.77 12.89 6.31
C CYS A 111 12.01 13.08 5.41
N VAL A 112 12.75 12.03 5.20
CA VAL A 112 13.79 12.00 4.15
C VAL A 112 13.11 11.85 2.78
N LEU A 113 12.19 12.77 2.50
CA LEU A 113 11.37 12.77 1.29
C LEU A 113 11.21 14.22 0.80
N SER A 114 11.28 14.42 -0.51
CA SER A 114 11.16 15.76 -1.12
C SER A 114 9.76 16.39 -1.00
N HIS A 115 8.75 15.62 -0.66
CA HIS A 115 7.35 16.04 -0.71
C HIS A 115 6.63 16.02 0.65
N SER A 116 7.35 15.82 1.73
CA SER A 116 6.74 15.80 3.07
C SER A 116 7.61 16.45 4.14
N LEU A 117 6.97 16.91 5.21
CA LEU A 117 7.58 17.39 6.44
C LEU A 117 7.48 16.31 7.51
N PRO A 118 8.27 16.36 8.62
CA PRO A 118 8.24 15.39 9.68
C PRO A 118 6.82 15.03 10.15
N GLY A 119 6.57 13.77 10.50
CA GLY A 119 5.26 13.28 10.90
C GLY A 119 4.26 13.14 9.73
N TYR A 120 4.73 12.95 8.52
CA TYR A 120 3.91 12.85 7.30
C TYR A 120 3.11 14.10 6.95
N TYR A 121 3.50 15.26 7.48
CA TYR A 121 2.90 16.51 7.07
C TYR A 121 3.26 16.82 5.60
N GLY A 122 2.24 17.06 4.78
CA GLY A 122 2.44 17.52 3.42
C GLY A 122 2.97 18.96 3.39
N LEU A 123 3.29 19.47 2.19
CA LEU A 123 3.80 20.82 1.96
C LEU A 123 2.66 21.88 1.85
N SER A 124 1.60 21.73 2.61
CA SER A 124 0.51 22.72 2.67
C SER A 124 0.89 23.93 3.49
N ALA A 125 0.18 25.05 3.28
CA ALA A 125 0.42 26.28 4.06
C ALA A 125 0.23 26.07 5.57
N GLY A 126 -0.71 25.21 5.96
CA GLY A 126 -0.95 24.86 7.37
C GLY A 126 0.20 24.05 7.97
N ALA A 127 0.76 23.12 7.22
CA ALA A 127 1.91 22.35 7.63
C ALA A 127 3.15 23.23 7.82
N TRP A 128 3.44 24.14 6.89
CA TRP A 128 4.53 25.09 7.03
C TRP A 128 4.36 25.99 8.27
N LYS A 129 3.14 26.48 8.52
CA LYS A 129 2.84 27.29 9.71
C LYS A 129 3.05 26.51 11.01
N HIS A 130 2.65 25.25 11.03
CA HIS A 130 2.86 24.37 12.18
C HIS A 130 4.36 24.19 12.47
N TRP A 131 5.14 23.80 11.45
CA TRP A 131 6.55 23.49 11.64
C TRP A 131 7.39 24.74 11.88
N ALA A 132 7.07 25.89 11.28
CA ALA A 132 7.72 27.16 11.62
C ALA A 132 7.58 27.46 13.12
N ARG A 133 6.39 27.29 13.68
CA ARG A 133 6.15 27.46 15.11
C ARG A 133 6.92 26.45 15.96
N VAL A 134 6.96 25.18 15.57
CA VAL A 134 7.66 24.12 16.32
C VAL A 134 9.17 24.36 16.34
N TRP A 135 9.72 24.80 15.23
CA TRP A 135 11.15 25.07 15.09
C TRP A 135 11.56 26.47 15.60
N GLY A 136 10.61 27.34 15.92
CA GLY A 136 10.88 28.70 16.34
C GLY A 136 11.40 29.60 15.23
N GLU A 137 11.04 29.30 13.98
CA GLU A 137 11.55 30.00 12.79
C GLU A 137 10.48 30.86 12.12
N ASP A 138 10.94 31.92 11.45
CA ASP A 138 10.05 32.75 10.64
C ASP A 138 9.54 31.95 9.42
N ILE A 139 8.22 32.02 9.19
CA ILE A 139 7.58 31.24 8.14
C ILE A 139 8.02 31.65 6.74
N ASP A 140 8.28 32.92 6.49
CA ASP A 140 8.65 33.40 5.16
C ASP A 140 10.12 33.10 4.87
N TRP A 141 10.97 33.18 5.88
CA TRP A 141 12.35 32.70 5.82
C TRP A 141 12.36 31.19 5.50
N LEU A 142 11.58 30.40 6.23
CA LEU A 142 11.50 28.95 6.03
C LEU A 142 11.08 28.61 4.60
N LYS A 143 10.01 29.23 4.11
CA LYS A 143 9.53 29.04 2.73
C LYS A 143 10.56 29.44 1.67
N SER A 144 11.36 30.46 1.94
CA SER A 144 12.41 30.90 0.99
C SER A 144 13.53 29.89 0.79
N ARG A 145 13.74 28.99 1.78
CA ARG A 145 14.76 27.93 1.73
C ARG A 145 14.31 26.68 1.01
N PHE A 146 13.02 26.43 0.99
CA PHE A 146 12.46 25.27 0.34
C PHE A 146 11.89 25.70 -1.02
N ALA A 147 12.53 25.27 -2.08
CA ALA A 147 12.29 25.71 -3.44
C ALA A 147 10.78 25.81 -3.78
N SER A 148 10.32 27.04 -3.85
CA SER A 148 9.10 27.34 -4.59
C SER A 148 9.49 27.49 -6.06
N ILE A 149 9.05 26.57 -6.89
CA ILE A 149 9.19 26.73 -8.33
C ILE A 149 8.13 27.72 -8.77
N LYS A 150 8.55 28.80 -9.43
CA LYS A 150 7.61 29.73 -10.08
C LYS A 150 6.95 29.02 -11.28
N GLY A 151 5.64 28.91 -11.25
CA GLY A 151 4.88 28.47 -12.40
C GLY A 151 4.93 29.53 -13.52
N SER A 152 4.50 29.16 -14.72
CA SER A 152 4.36 30.07 -15.87
C SER A 152 3.43 31.25 -15.60
N ASP A 153 2.57 31.13 -14.58
CA ASP A 153 1.67 32.18 -14.08
C ASP A 153 2.35 33.11 -13.03
N GLY A 154 3.66 32.97 -12.81
CA GLY A 154 4.41 33.74 -11.81
C GLY A 154 4.15 33.38 -10.37
N LYS A 155 3.21 32.46 -10.07
CA LYS A 155 2.88 32.02 -8.72
C LYS A 155 3.83 30.93 -8.24
N ASN A 156 4.16 30.97 -6.97
CA ASN A 156 4.93 29.91 -6.34
C ASN A 156 4.05 28.63 -6.28
N LYS A 157 4.56 27.55 -6.89
CA LYS A 157 3.93 26.23 -6.84
C LYS A 157 4.76 25.31 -5.98
N SER A 158 4.11 24.53 -5.12
CA SER A 158 4.74 23.41 -4.45
C SER A 158 5.24 22.40 -5.49
N LEU A 159 6.38 21.75 -5.23
CA LEU A 159 6.88 20.64 -6.05
C LEU A 159 5.79 19.56 -6.27
N MET A 160 4.91 19.36 -5.31
CA MET A 160 3.78 18.43 -5.42
C MET A 160 2.71 18.84 -6.44
N ASN A 161 2.64 20.10 -6.81
CA ASN A 161 1.68 20.60 -7.79
C ASN A 161 2.22 20.59 -9.22
N LEU A 162 3.44 20.12 -9.44
CA LEU A 162 4.02 19.99 -10.77
C LEU A 162 3.55 18.66 -11.38
N LYS A 163 2.73 18.77 -12.42
CA LYS A 163 2.37 17.59 -13.23
C LYS A 163 3.63 16.98 -13.83
N GLY A 164 3.84 15.69 -13.60
CA GLY A 164 4.92 14.93 -14.24
C GLY A 164 6.16 14.68 -13.38
N ILE A 165 6.17 15.05 -12.10
CA ILE A 165 7.19 14.52 -11.20
C ILE A 165 6.68 13.17 -10.69
N PRO A 166 7.33 12.05 -11.02
CA PRO A 166 6.96 10.77 -10.42
C PRO A 166 7.24 10.83 -8.91
N VAL A 167 6.24 10.49 -8.14
CA VAL A 167 6.32 10.31 -6.68
C VAL A 167 6.69 8.86 -6.41
#